data_57f217ec863511c0236d24b76a3b3f03
#
_entry.id   57f217ec863511c0236d24b76a3b3f03
#
_cell.length_a   1.000
_cell.length_b   1.000
_cell.length_c   1.000
_cell.angle_alpha   90.00
_cell.angle_beta   90.00
_cell.angle_gamma   90.00
#
_symmetry.space_group_name_H-M   'P 1'
#
loop_
_entity.id
_entity.type
_entity.pdbx_description
1 polymer ?
#
loop_
_entity_poly.entity_id
_entity_poly.type
_entity_poly.pdbx_seq_one_letter_code
_entity_poly.pdbx_strand_id
1 'polypeptide(L)'
;MKKVLVLVAAVMAVVLSANAEDEKKIEFAYEAGFEGVSSYLWRGQYNGGLSFQPEALAGFNALDEAIQFRGGMWANLGASDWQWKPNKNDGTGYTKFMPEIDFIATFTAYGATLGFTEYYYCDDFSTATSELTIGYSFDHFFGQNAYINWNTMIAGADMIEDENGNEKRAWSTYIELGYDYTWENVGITLGGQIGFSPWASDLYGNSKFACTNISLKLNKEWEFEYLTLDLFAQGSLNPDGINAQNAFIGKAGDDKLYNQKLNAALGIGLWF
;
A
#
# COMPACT_ATOMS: atom_id res chain seq x y z
N MET A 1 -19.36 -5.71 7.32
CA MET A 1 -18.97 -5.48 8.71
C MET A 1 -19.20 -6.68 9.64
N LYS A 2 -20.44 -7.19 9.87
CA LYS A 2 -20.66 -8.33 10.81
C LYS A 2 -19.85 -9.59 10.50
N LYS A 3 -19.65 -9.95 9.22
CA LYS A 3 -18.89 -11.14 8.80
C LYS A 3 -17.38 -10.99 9.01
N VAL A 4 -16.84 -9.78 8.84
CA VAL A 4 -15.42 -9.48 9.12
C VAL A 4 -15.16 -9.54 10.62
N LEU A 5 -16.05 -8.99 11.44
CA LEU A 5 -15.93 -9.06 12.90
C LEU A 5 -15.96 -10.51 13.41
N VAL A 6 -16.76 -11.38 12.79
CA VAL A 6 -16.81 -12.82 13.11
C VAL A 6 -15.53 -13.52 12.74
N LEU A 7 -14.92 -13.18 11.59
CA LEU A 7 -13.65 -13.76 11.18
C LEU A 7 -12.51 -13.34 12.13
N VAL A 8 -12.43 -12.05 12.46
CA VAL A 8 -11.45 -11.53 13.44
C VAL A 8 -11.66 -12.18 14.82
N ALA A 9 -12.91 -12.31 15.29
CA ALA A 9 -13.20 -12.98 16.55
C ALA A 9 -12.86 -14.48 16.52
N ALA A 10 -13.07 -15.17 15.39
CA ALA A 10 -12.71 -16.58 15.24
C ALA A 10 -11.18 -16.77 15.24
N VAL A 11 -10.44 -15.90 14.55
CA VAL A 11 -8.96 -15.88 14.56
C VAL A 11 -8.44 -15.62 15.97
N MET A 12 -9.00 -14.63 16.67
CA MET A 12 -8.64 -14.32 18.07
C MET A 12 -8.94 -15.51 18.99
N ALA A 13 -10.05 -16.22 18.79
CA ALA A 13 -10.40 -17.41 19.56
C ALA A 13 -9.42 -18.57 19.33
N VAL A 14 -8.95 -18.78 18.08
CA VAL A 14 -7.93 -19.79 17.75
C VAL A 14 -6.60 -19.44 18.41
N VAL A 15 -6.17 -18.18 18.33
CA VAL A 15 -4.93 -17.72 18.98
C VAL A 15 -4.99 -17.85 20.50
N LEU A 16 -6.13 -17.50 21.10
CA LEU A 16 -6.32 -17.62 22.56
C LEU A 16 -6.41 -19.09 23.01
N SER A 17 -6.97 -19.99 22.19
CA SER A 17 -7.04 -21.42 22.51
C SER A 17 -5.68 -22.13 22.36
N ALA A 18 -4.83 -21.71 21.45
CA ALA A 18 -3.47 -22.24 21.29
C ALA A 18 -2.55 -21.91 22.49
N ASN A 19 -2.87 -20.87 23.25
CA ASN A 19 -2.10 -20.49 24.44
C ASN A 19 -2.48 -21.27 25.72
N ALA A 20 -3.44 -22.17 25.66
CA ALA A 20 -3.91 -22.88 26.88
C ALA A 20 -3.05 -24.10 27.30
N GLU A 21 -2.15 -24.57 26.44
CA GLU A 21 -1.36 -25.79 26.72
C GLU A 21 0.16 -25.59 26.82
N ASP A 22 0.74 -24.48 26.38
CA ASP A 22 2.17 -24.15 26.53
C ASP A 22 2.35 -22.67 26.87
N GLU A 23 3.37 -22.31 27.64
CA GLU A 23 3.75 -20.93 28.00
C GLU A 23 4.21 -20.11 26.79
N LYS A 24 3.52 -20.20 25.63
CA LYS A 24 3.83 -19.45 24.43
C LYS A 24 3.32 -18.02 24.59
N LYS A 25 4.24 -17.11 24.79
CA LYS A 25 3.96 -15.71 25.03
C LYS A 25 3.33 -15.08 23.80
N ILE A 26 2.22 -14.39 24.00
CA ILE A 26 1.78 -13.36 23.08
C ILE A 26 2.58 -12.09 23.43
N GLU A 27 3.27 -11.55 22.45
CA GLU A 27 4.04 -10.33 22.60
C GLU A 27 3.35 -9.20 21.85
N PHE A 28 3.11 -8.08 22.53
CA PHE A 28 2.63 -6.87 21.86
C PHE A 28 3.71 -6.34 20.94
N ALA A 29 3.30 -5.97 19.72
CA ALA A 29 4.14 -5.35 18.74
C ALA A 29 3.53 -4.01 18.30
N TYR A 30 4.36 -3.03 18.14
CA TYR A 30 3.98 -1.74 17.58
C TYR A 30 5.11 -1.26 16.66
N GLU A 31 4.73 -0.51 15.67
CA GLU A 31 5.61 0.11 14.71
C GLU A 31 5.05 1.50 14.44
N ALA A 32 5.87 2.52 14.56
CA ALA A 32 5.48 3.88 14.27
C ALA A 32 6.65 4.61 13.64
N GLY A 33 6.36 5.40 12.62
CA GLY A 33 7.39 6.13 11.92
C GLY A 33 6.83 7.04 10.87
N PHE A 34 7.72 7.55 10.05
CA PHE A 34 7.35 8.34 8.89
C PHE A 34 8.43 8.29 7.83
N GLU A 35 8.02 8.45 6.58
CA GLU A 35 8.90 8.69 5.45
C GLU A 35 8.68 10.10 4.89
N GLY A 36 9.78 10.75 4.50
CA GLY A 36 9.77 11.93 3.62
C GLY A 36 10.21 11.48 2.24
N VAL A 37 9.37 11.63 1.22
CA VAL A 37 9.66 11.16 -0.13
C VAL A 37 9.60 12.29 -1.16
N SER A 38 10.52 12.28 -2.12
CA SER A 38 10.51 13.24 -3.23
C SER A 38 9.37 13.02 -4.22
N SER A 39 8.86 11.79 -4.27
CA SER A 39 7.74 11.38 -5.12
C SER A 39 6.99 10.22 -4.47
N TYR A 40 5.67 10.31 -4.41
CA TYR A 40 4.82 9.21 -4.00
C TYR A 40 4.62 8.26 -5.18
N LEU A 41 5.23 7.08 -5.09
CA LEU A 41 5.10 6.01 -6.07
C LEU A 41 4.29 4.86 -5.49
N TRP A 42 3.24 4.46 -6.20
CA TRP A 42 2.39 3.35 -5.80
C TRP A 42 2.17 2.39 -6.97
N ARG A 43 2.63 1.15 -6.85
CA ARG A 43 2.46 0.07 -7.84
C ARG A 43 2.86 0.48 -9.29
N GLY A 44 3.98 1.19 -9.40
CA GLY A 44 4.48 1.68 -10.69
C GLY A 44 3.88 3.01 -11.15
N GLN A 45 2.91 3.55 -10.42
CA GLN A 45 2.25 4.81 -10.74
C GLN A 45 2.86 5.96 -9.92
N TYR A 46 2.93 7.13 -10.54
CA TYR A 46 3.25 8.38 -9.85
C TYR A 46 1.97 8.98 -9.28
N ASN A 47 1.81 8.97 -7.98
CA ASN A 47 0.62 9.48 -7.29
C ASN A 47 0.80 10.87 -6.69
N GLY A 48 2.03 11.38 -6.62
CA GLY A 48 2.29 12.71 -6.09
C GLY A 48 3.77 13.06 -6.04
N GLY A 49 4.07 14.34 -5.79
CA GLY A 49 5.41 14.86 -5.57
C GLY A 49 5.89 14.69 -4.14
N LEU A 50 6.63 15.69 -3.68
CA LEU A 50 7.16 15.73 -2.32
C LEU A 50 6.02 15.50 -1.29
N SER A 51 6.19 14.51 -0.43
CA SER A 51 5.22 14.19 0.60
C SER A 51 5.85 13.66 1.88
N PHE A 52 5.08 13.76 2.96
CA PHE A 52 5.36 13.20 4.28
C PHE A 52 4.37 12.08 4.54
N GLN A 53 4.87 10.89 4.87
CA GLN A 53 4.08 9.66 4.96
C GLN A 53 4.23 9.02 6.34
N PRO A 54 3.44 9.45 7.34
CA PRO A 54 3.43 8.82 8.66
C PRO A 54 2.70 7.48 8.63
N GLU A 55 3.18 6.53 9.43
CA GLU A 55 2.57 5.24 9.69
C GLU A 55 2.56 4.92 11.19
N ALA A 56 1.51 4.26 11.64
CA ALA A 56 1.45 3.69 12.98
C ALA A 56 0.63 2.40 12.96
N LEU A 57 1.26 1.29 13.32
CA LEU A 57 0.66 -0.03 13.42
C LEU A 57 0.83 -0.57 14.84
N ALA A 58 -0.15 -1.30 15.33
CA ALA A 58 -0.09 -2.02 16.58
C ALA A 58 -0.73 -3.41 16.44
N GLY A 59 -0.28 -4.35 17.27
CA GLY A 59 -0.80 -5.71 17.19
C GLY A 59 -0.11 -6.66 18.16
N PHE A 60 0.09 -7.88 17.71
CA PHE A 60 0.77 -8.90 18.50
C PHE A 60 1.53 -9.90 17.62
N ASN A 61 2.55 -10.50 18.21
CA ASN A 61 3.23 -11.69 17.72
C ASN A 61 2.90 -12.87 18.62
N ALA A 62 2.81 -14.05 18.05
CA ALA A 62 2.62 -15.31 18.78
C ALA A 62 3.41 -16.43 18.08
N LEU A 63 3.70 -17.52 18.83
CA LEU A 63 4.42 -18.70 18.34
C LEU A 63 5.78 -18.35 17.70
N ASP A 64 6.60 -17.59 18.43
CA ASP A 64 7.90 -17.13 17.94
C ASP A 64 7.77 -16.42 16.59
N GLU A 65 6.84 -15.47 16.52
CA GLU A 65 6.51 -14.65 15.34
C GLU A 65 5.91 -15.42 14.13
N ALA A 66 5.68 -16.72 14.26
CA ALA A 66 5.03 -17.48 13.20
C ALA A 66 3.58 -17.03 12.95
N ILE A 67 2.96 -16.36 13.93
CA ILE A 67 1.64 -15.72 13.81
C ILE A 67 1.77 -14.25 14.19
N GLN A 68 1.30 -13.36 13.33
CA GLN A 68 1.33 -11.92 13.54
C GLN A 68 0.00 -11.29 13.20
N PHE A 69 -0.41 -10.29 13.95
CA PHE A 69 -1.48 -9.39 13.61
C PHE A 69 -0.97 -7.95 13.69
N ARG A 70 -1.30 -7.15 12.71
CA ARG A 70 -1.05 -5.70 12.71
C ARG A 70 -2.32 -4.98 12.27
N GLY A 71 -2.61 -3.87 12.92
CA GLY A 71 -3.67 -2.98 12.54
C GLY A 71 -3.31 -1.54 12.84
N GLY A 72 -3.66 -0.62 11.97
CA GLY A 72 -3.32 0.78 12.14
C GLY A 72 -3.63 1.62 10.93
N MET A 73 -2.83 2.64 10.72
CA MET A 73 -3.03 3.59 9.64
C MET A 73 -1.70 4.08 9.05
N TRP A 74 -1.78 4.39 7.79
CA TRP A 74 -0.79 5.12 7.02
C TRP A 74 -1.45 6.37 6.41
N ALA A 75 -0.68 7.40 6.13
CA ALA A 75 -1.20 8.57 5.43
C ALA A 75 -0.17 9.13 4.44
N ASN A 76 -0.67 9.76 3.38
CA ASN A 76 0.12 10.57 2.49
C ASN A 76 -0.28 12.04 2.63
N LEU A 77 0.66 12.88 3.04
CA LEU A 77 0.51 14.32 3.25
C LEU A 77 1.36 15.03 2.20
N GLY A 78 0.89 15.05 0.96
CA GLY A 78 1.63 15.59 -0.18
C GLY A 78 1.55 17.10 -0.30
N ALA A 79 2.58 17.71 -0.86
CA ALA A 79 2.56 19.13 -1.18
C ALA A 79 1.47 19.48 -2.22
N SER A 80 1.09 18.51 -3.08
CA SER A 80 0.02 18.64 -4.07
C SER A 80 -1.40 18.50 -3.49
N ASP A 81 -1.53 18.05 -2.24
CA ASP A 81 -2.84 17.83 -1.60
C ASP A 81 -3.54 19.13 -1.20
N TRP A 82 -2.83 20.25 -1.27
CA TRP A 82 -3.39 21.58 -1.07
C TRP A 82 -4.06 22.07 -2.35
N GLN A 83 -5.40 21.96 -2.42
CA GLN A 83 -6.18 22.37 -3.58
C GLN A 83 -6.97 23.64 -3.30
N TRP A 84 -6.86 24.59 -4.21
CA TRP A 84 -7.73 25.78 -4.17
C TRP A 84 -9.10 25.41 -4.73
N LYS A 85 -10.16 25.66 -3.95
CA LYS A 85 -11.56 25.44 -4.34
C LYS A 85 -12.26 26.78 -4.46
N PRO A 86 -12.76 27.16 -5.67
CA PRO A 86 -13.53 28.38 -5.82
C PRO A 86 -14.89 28.26 -5.14
N ASN A 87 -15.31 29.31 -4.45
CA ASN A 87 -16.67 29.44 -3.97
C ASN A 87 -17.58 29.82 -5.16
N LYS A 88 -18.56 29.01 -5.45
CA LYS A 88 -19.44 29.19 -6.62
C LYS A 88 -20.31 30.45 -6.55
N ASN A 89 -20.51 31.05 -5.37
CA ASN A 89 -21.49 32.10 -5.14
C ASN A 89 -20.91 33.54 -5.19
N ASP A 90 -19.63 33.72 -4.85
CA ASP A 90 -19.05 35.05 -4.65
C ASP A 90 -17.66 35.25 -5.25
N GLY A 91 -17.14 34.25 -5.99
CA GLY A 91 -15.81 34.30 -6.60
C GLY A 91 -14.62 34.25 -5.61
N THR A 92 -14.91 34.15 -4.31
CA THR A 92 -13.88 33.83 -3.31
C THR A 92 -13.48 32.37 -3.41
N GLY A 93 -12.43 31.97 -2.75
CA GLY A 93 -11.99 30.59 -2.70
C GLY A 93 -11.35 30.25 -1.37
N TYR A 94 -11.19 28.98 -1.13
CA TYR A 94 -10.46 28.47 0.01
C TYR A 94 -9.51 27.35 -0.42
N THR A 95 -8.44 27.19 0.30
CA THR A 95 -7.53 26.06 0.11
C THR A 95 -8.02 24.89 0.95
N LYS A 96 -8.25 23.76 0.31
CA LYS A 96 -8.62 22.51 0.97
C LYS A 96 -7.42 21.56 0.96
N PHE A 97 -7.09 21.01 2.10
CA PHE A 97 -6.11 19.95 2.24
C PHE A 97 -6.82 18.59 2.10
N MET A 98 -6.34 17.75 1.20
CA MET A 98 -7.00 16.50 0.82
C MET A 98 -5.99 15.34 0.82
N PRO A 99 -5.53 14.93 2.00
CA PRO A 99 -4.61 13.82 2.14
C PRO A 99 -5.30 12.47 1.88
N GLU A 100 -4.49 11.47 1.57
CA GLU A 100 -4.87 10.06 1.62
C GLU A 100 -4.61 9.51 3.02
N ILE A 101 -5.54 8.73 3.54
CA ILE A 101 -5.40 8.00 4.80
C ILE A 101 -5.85 6.56 4.56
N ASP A 102 -4.97 5.62 4.85
CA ASP A 102 -5.24 4.20 4.69
C ASP A 102 -5.39 3.54 6.05
N PHE A 103 -6.46 2.78 6.23
CA PHE A 103 -6.65 1.94 7.40
C PHE A 103 -6.26 0.52 7.03
N ILE A 104 -5.30 -0.03 7.76
CA ILE A 104 -4.63 -1.29 7.44
C ILE A 104 -4.93 -2.31 8.53
N ALA A 105 -5.23 -3.55 8.13
CA ALA A 105 -5.26 -4.68 9.03
C ALA A 105 -4.67 -5.90 8.31
N THR A 106 -3.68 -6.55 8.93
CA THR A 106 -3.04 -7.75 8.39
C THR A 106 -2.98 -8.86 9.43
N PHE A 107 -3.17 -10.07 8.95
CA PHE A 107 -2.95 -11.29 9.71
C PHE A 107 -2.01 -12.17 8.91
N THR A 108 -0.87 -12.52 9.51
CA THR A 108 0.14 -13.39 8.90
C THR A 108 0.29 -14.65 9.74
N ALA A 109 0.31 -15.80 9.09
CA ALA A 109 0.56 -17.08 9.72
C ALA A 109 1.46 -17.94 8.83
N TYR A 110 2.63 -18.33 9.34
CA TYR A 110 3.59 -19.19 8.64
C TYR A 110 3.91 -18.70 7.21
N GLY A 111 4.11 -17.40 7.05
CA GLY A 111 4.38 -16.73 5.78
C GLY A 111 3.15 -16.40 4.94
N ALA A 112 1.98 -17.00 5.22
CA ALA A 112 0.73 -16.65 4.54
C ALA A 112 0.09 -15.41 5.17
N THR A 113 -0.25 -14.42 4.36
CA THR A 113 -0.85 -13.15 4.79
C THR A 113 -2.25 -12.99 4.24
N LEU A 114 -3.16 -12.57 5.10
CA LEU A 114 -4.46 -12.02 4.75
C LEU A 114 -4.49 -10.56 5.20
N GLY A 115 -4.64 -9.64 4.25
CA GLY A 115 -4.66 -8.20 4.49
C GLY A 115 -5.98 -7.56 4.07
N PHE A 116 -6.31 -6.47 4.71
CA PHE A 116 -7.39 -5.57 4.35
C PHE A 116 -6.89 -4.14 4.46
N THR A 117 -7.11 -3.35 3.41
CA THR A 117 -6.77 -1.92 3.39
C THR A 117 -7.99 -1.14 2.92
N GLU A 118 -8.34 -0.09 3.65
CA GLU A 118 -9.33 0.90 3.24
C GLU A 118 -8.59 2.17 2.86
N TYR A 119 -8.58 2.48 1.58
CA TYR A 119 -8.04 3.72 1.02
C TYR A 119 -9.08 4.82 1.15
N TYR A 120 -8.76 5.88 1.88
CA TYR A 120 -9.65 6.98 2.12
C TYR A 120 -9.02 8.31 1.70
N TYR A 121 -9.67 8.98 0.77
CA TYR A 121 -9.30 10.33 0.35
C TYR A 121 -10.19 11.34 1.08
N CYS A 122 -9.59 12.24 1.87
CA CYS A 122 -10.31 13.09 2.83
C CYS A 122 -11.22 14.16 2.21
N ASP A 123 -11.46 14.16 0.91
CA ASP A 123 -12.37 15.08 0.24
C ASP A 123 -13.79 14.52 0.05
N ASP A 124 -13.91 13.22 -0.12
CA ASP A 124 -15.19 12.56 -0.39
C ASP A 124 -15.17 11.10 0.05
N PHE A 125 -16.00 10.75 1.04
CA PHE A 125 -16.18 9.36 1.47
C PHE A 125 -16.70 8.43 0.36
N SER A 126 -17.30 8.99 -0.70
CA SER A 126 -17.76 8.18 -1.83
C SER A 126 -16.62 7.63 -2.69
N THR A 127 -15.40 8.17 -2.53
CA THR A 127 -14.19 7.71 -3.23
C THR A 127 -13.41 6.65 -2.47
N ALA A 128 -13.81 6.31 -1.25
CA ALA A 128 -13.18 5.27 -0.47
C ALA A 128 -13.21 3.92 -1.19
N THR A 129 -12.13 3.16 -1.10
CA THR A 129 -11.99 1.88 -1.79
C THR A 129 -11.35 0.87 -0.87
N SER A 130 -11.96 -0.32 -0.75
CA SER A 130 -11.46 -1.39 0.10
C SER A 130 -10.73 -2.45 -0.72
N GLU A 131 -9.56 -2.84 -0.27
CA GLU A 131 -8.72 -3.88 -0.88
C GLU A 131 -8.61 -5.09 0.04
N LEU A 132 -8.64 -6.27 -0.55
CA LEU A 132 -8.26 -7.53 0.04
C LEU A 132 -6.90 -7.96 -0.50
N THR A 133 -5.97 -8.28 0.39
CA THR A 133 -4.66 -8.85 0.06
C THR A 133 -4.59 -10.31 0.50
N ILE A 134 -4.09 -11.17 -0.38
CA ILE A 134 -3.66 -12.53 -0.06
C ILE A 134 -2.20 -12.63 -0.47
N GLY A 135 -1.32 -12.89 0.49
CA GLY A 135 0.12 -12.93 0.29
C GLY A 135 0.77 -14.20 0.79
N TYR A 136 1.99 -14.43 0.33
CA TYR A 136 2.88 -15.46 0.86
C TYR A 136 4.33 -14.99 0.79
N SER A 137 5.02 -15.05 1.94
CA SER A 137 6.48 -14.89 2.04
C SER A 137 7.14 -16.26 2.06
N PHE A 138 8.14 -16.45 1.21
CA PHE A 138 8.90 -17.70 1.11
C PHE A 138 10.02 -17.81 2.17
N ASP A 139 10.23 -16.75 2.95
CA ASP A 139 11.26 -16.72 3.99
C ASP A 139 11.02 -17.79 5.05
N HIS A 140 9.80 -17.88 5.58
CA HIS A 140 9.46 -18.75 6.70
C HIS A 140 9.81 -20.23 6.48
N PHE A 141 9.57 -20.80 5.30
CA PHE A 141 9.82 -22.20 5.01
C PHE A 141 11.07 -22.45 4.15
N PHE A 142 11.45 -21.49 3.34
CA PHE A 142 12.48 -21.69 2.34
C PHE A 142 13.71 -20.82 2.56
N GLY A 143 13.69 -19.89 3.55
CA GLY A 143 14.78 -18.96 3.82
C GLY A 143 15.11 -18.08 2.60
N GLN A 144 14.10 -17.74 1.81
CA GLN A 144 14.23 -16.91 0.61
C GLN A 144 13.43 -15.62 0.78
N ASN A 145 14.07 -14.49 0.67
CA ASN A 145 13.43 -13.17 0.77
C ASN A 145 12.59 -12.87 -0.47
N ALA A 146 11.80 -13.84 -0.93
CA ALA A 146 10.88 -13.73 -2.03
C ALA A 146 9.45 -13.72 -1.52
N TYR A 147 8.58 -13.02 -2.23
CA TYR A 147 7.16 -12.98 -1.86
C TYR A 147 6.26 -12.88 -3.10
N ILE A 148 5.00 -13.24 -2.89
CA ILE A 148 3.92 -13.01 -3.83
C ILE A 148 2.74 -12.39 -3.10
N ASN A 149 2.14 -11.34 -3.67
CA ASN A 149 0.91 -10.74 -3.18
C ASN A 149 -0.13 -10.68 -4.30
N TRP A 150 -1.36 -11.00 -3.94
CA TRP A 150 -2.55 -10.79 -4.75
C TRP A 150 -3.44 -9.78 -4.05
N ASN A 151 -3.62 -8.63 -4.66
CA ASN A 151 -4.39 -7.51 -4.12
C ASN A 151 -5.60 -7.27 -5.03
N THR A 152 -6.81 -7.20 -4.46
CA THR A 152 -8.04 -7.00 -5.25
C THR A 152 -8.95 -5.99 -4.56
N MET A 153 -9.41 -4.99 -5.30
CA MET A 153 -10.42 -4.05 -4.83
C MET A 153 -11.77 -4.74 -4.71
N ILE A 154 -12.29 -4.82 -3.48
CA ILE A 154 -13.51 -5.60 -3.16
C ILE A 154 -14.73 -4.75 -2.86
N ALA A 155 -14.53 -3.45 -2.57
CA ALA A 155 -15.61 -2.50 -2.29
C ALA A 155 -15.21 -1.07 -2.65
N GLY A 156 -16.15 -0.13 -2.60
CA GLY A 156 -15.90 1.29 -2.81
C GLY A 156 -15.99 1.74 -4.27
N ALA A 157 -15.17 2.71 -4.65
CA ALA A 157 -15.26 3.45 -5.90
C ALA A 157 -14.68 2.73 -7.13
N ASP A 158 -14.19 1.49 -6.99
CA ASP A 158 -13.63 0.70 -8.09
C ASP A 158 -14.73 0.18 -9.04
N MET A 159 -15.21 1.05 -9.93
CA MET A 159 -16.34 0.80 -10.84
C MET A 159 -15.94 1.05 -12.29
N ILE A 160 -16.46 0.24 -13.21
CA ILE A 160 -16.34 0.41 -14.65
C ILE A 160 -17.72 0.32 -15.31
N GLU A 161 -17.88 0.89 -16.48
CA GLU A 161 -19.09 0.72 -17.31
C GLU A 161 -19.03 -0.60 -18.10
N ASP A 162 -20.15 -1.30 -18.17
CA ASP A 162 -20.33 -2.43 -19.07
C ASP A 162 -20.70 -1.96 -20.50
N GLU A 163 -20.85 -2.91 -21.43
CA GLU A 163 -21.19 -2.63 -22.84
C GLU A 163 -22.56 -1.94 -23.00
N ASN A 164 -23.40 -1.93 -21.99
CA ASN A 164 -24.72 -1.29 -21.97
C ASN A 164 -24.72 0.05 -21.24
N GLY A 165 -23.56 0.51 -20.74
CA GLY A 165 -23.43 1.74 -19.97
C GLY A 165 -23.85 1.62 -18.51
N ASN A 166 -23.99 0.38 -17.96
CA ASN A 166 -24.29 0.19 -16.55
C ASN A 166 -22.98 0.09 -15.75
N GLU A 167 -22.96 0.73 -14.60
CA GLU A 167 -21.86 0.61 -13.66
C GLU A 167 -21.79 -0.81 -13.06
N LYS A 168 -20.58 -1.38 -13.08
CA LYS A 168 -20.27 -2.63 -12.40
C LYS A 168 -18.91 -2.54 -11.72
N ARG A 169 -18.69 -3.37 -10.70
CA ARG A 169 -17.38 -3.45 -10.02
C ARG A 169 -16.31 -3.96 -10.98
N ALA A 170 -15.18 -3.26 -11.00
CA ALA A 170 -14.03 -3.62 -11.84
C ALA A 170 -13.28 -4.81 -11.28
N TRP A 171 -13.26 -5.02 -9.95
CA TRP A 171 -12.40 -5.98 -9.27
C TRP A 171 -10.93 -5.75 -9.65
N SER A 172 -10.53 -4.47 -9.70
CA SER A 172 -9.16 -4.09 -10.03
C SER A 172 -8.18 -4.89 -9.18
N THR A 173 -7.30 -5.62 -9.86
CA THR A 173 -6.40 -6.59 -9.21
C THR A 173 -4.97 -6.28 -9.60
N TYR A 174 -4.09 -6.41 -8.61
CA TYR A 174 -2.65 -6.29 -8.76
C TYR A 174 -1.96 -7.49 -8.14
N ILE A 175 -1.22 -8.22 -8.97
CA ILE A 175 -0.39 -9.34 -8.54
C ILE A 175 1.05 -8.89 -8.54
N GLU A 176 1.74 -9.12 -7.45
CA GLU A 176 3.10 -8.68 -7.22
C GLU A 176 4.00 -9.84 -6.86
N LEU A 177 5.18 -9.87 -7.46
CA LEU A 177 6.28 -10.74 -7.12
C LEU A 177 7.47 -9.86 -6.72
N GLY A 178 8.08 -10.16 -5.60
CA GLY A 178 9.25 -9.41 -5.13
C GLY A 178 10.33 -10.33 -4.57
N TYR A 179 11.53 -9.77 -4.54
CA TYR A 179 12.71 -10.38 -3.94
C TYR A 179 13.62 -9.30 -3.38
N ASP A 180 14.10 -9.50 -2.15
CA ASP A 180 15.04 -8.62 -1.48
C ASP A 180 16.38 -9.32 -1.26
N TYR A 181 17.46 -8.61 -1.52
CA TYR A 181 18.82 -9.07 -1.26
C TYR A 181 19.56 -8.07 -0.38
N THR A 182 20.01 -8.52 0.78
CA THR A 182 20.74 -7.69 1.73
C THR A 182 22.23 -8.05 1.75
N TRP A 183 23.07 -7.04 1.57
CA TRP A 183 24.50 -7.14 1.83
C TRP A 183 24.76 -6.82 3.30
N GLU A 184 24.75 -7.86 4.14
CA GLU A 184 24.85 -7.75 5.60
C GLU A 184 26.07 -6.95 6.07
N ASN A 185 27.22 -7.10 5.38
CA ASN A 185 28.48 -6.45 5.75
C ASN A 185 28.44 -4.92 5.59
N VAL A 186 27.52 -4.38 4.83
CA VAL A 186 27.35 -2.95 4.60
C VAL A 186 25.97 -2.45 4.98
N GLY A 187 25.03 -3.35 5.32
CA GLY A 187 23.64 -3.04 5.68
C GLY A 187 22.90 -2.31 4.54
N ILE A 188 23.08 -2.77 3.32
CA ILE A 188 22.37 -2.25 2.13
C ILE A 188 21.48 -3.35 1.59
N THR A 189 20.22 -3.02 1.34
CA THR A 189 19.25 -3.94 0.72
C THR A 189 18.87 -3.44 -0.67
N LEU A 190 18.85 -4.36 -1.63
CA LEU A 190 18.29 -4.16 -2.96
C LEU A 190 17.03 -4.97 -3.09
N GLY A 191 15.89 -4.30 -3.14
CA GLY A 191 14.58 -4.87 -3.45
C GLY A 191 14.27 -4.78 -4.93
N GLY A 192 13.78 -5.87 -5.50
CA GLY A 192 13.27 -5.94 -6.88
C GLY A 192 11.83 -6.41 -6.88
N GLN A 193 10.98 -5.80 -7.71
CA GLN A 193 9.56 -6.09 -7.75
C GLN A 193 9.04 -6.04 -9.18
N ILE A 194 8.13 -6.97 -9.52
CA ILE A 194 7.35 -6.93 -10.75
C ILE A 194 5.87 -7.08 -10.43
N GLY A 195 5.04 -6.25 -11.06
CA GLY A 195 3.61 -6.20 -10.81
C GLY A 195 2.77 -6.25 -12.07
N PHE A 196 1.63 -6.94 -11.98
CA PHE A 196 0.72 -7.20 -13.08
C PHE A 196 -0.71 -6.88 -12.70
N SER A 197 -1.47 -6.29 -13.63
CA SER A 197 -2.93 -6.26 -13.59
C SER A 197 -3.45 -7.35 -14.54
N PRO A 198 -4.13 -8.42 -14.03
CA PRO A 198 -4.44 -9.59 -14.84
C PRO A 198 -5.60 -9.39 -15.82
N TRP A 199 -6.44 -8.37 -15.64
CA TRP A 199 -7.59 -8.03 -16.48
C TRP A 199 -7.80 -6.52 -16.53
N ALA A 200 -8.84 -6.09 -17.24
CA ALA A 200 -9.18 -4.67 -17.39
C ALA A 200 -9.40 -4.01 -16.03
N SER A 201 -8.80 -2.84 -15.86
CA SER A 201 -8.88 -2.04 -14.64
C SER A 201 -8.74 -0.56 -14.98
N ASP A 202 -9.67 0.25 -14.51
CA ASP A 202 -9.55 1.70 -14.57
C ASP A 202 -8.43 2.19 -13.63
N LEU A 203 -8.29 1.57 -12.47
CA LEU A 203 -7.28 1.90 -11.47
C LEU A 203 -5.85 1.78 -12.01
N TYR A 204 -5.57 0.76 -12.83
CA TYR A 204 -4.27 0.54 -13.47
C TYR A 204 -4.24 0.94 -14.95
N GLY A 205 -5.36 1.43 -15.51
CA GLY A 205 -5.50 1.96 -16.87
C GLY A 205 -5.28 0.98 -17.99
N ASN A 206 -5.58 -0.27 -17.73
CA ASN A 206 -5.42 -1.31 -18.72
C ASN A 206 -6.77 -1.93 -19.11
N SER A 207 -6.90 -2.31 -20.38
CA SER A 207 -8.10 -2.97 -20.92
C SER A 207 -7.98 -4.51 -20.97
N LYS A 208 -6.82 -5.05 -20.62
CA LYS A 208 -6.48 -6.49 -20.65
C LYS A 208 -5.31 -6.72 -19.70
N PHE A 209 -4.75 -7.94 -19.65
CA PHE A 209 -3.51 -8.21 -18.91
C PHE A 209 -2.42 -7.18 -19.24
N ALA A 210 -1.79 -6.63 -18.21
CA ALA A 210 -0.74 -5.62 -18.31
C ALA A 210 0.34 -5.82 -17.24
N CYS A 211 1.59 -5.57 -17.59
CA CYS A 211 2.68 -5.36 -16.65
C CYS A 211 2.66 -3.88 -16.25
N THR A 212 2.28 -3.58 -15.02
CA THR A 212 2.08 -2.20 -14.56
C THR A 212 3.21 -1.70 -13.67
N ASN A 213 4.10 -2.57 -13.22
CA ASN A 213 5.21 -2.18 -12.38
C ASN A 213 6.43 -3.08 -12.59
N ILE A 214 7.59 -2.49 -12.79
CA ILE A 214 8.90 -3.11 -12.62
C ILE A 214 9.71 -2.12 -11.81
N SER A 215 10.02 -2.44 -10.55
CA SER A 215 10.71 -1.50 -9.68
C SER A 215 11.95 -2.09 -9.02
N LEU A 216 12.88 -1.22 -8.70
CA LEU A 216 14.04 -1.49 -7.87
C LEU A 216 14.09 -0.42 -6.76
N LYS A 217 14.28 -0.87 -5.53
CA LYS A 217 14.52 -0.02 -4.35
C LYS A 217 15.86 -0.39 -3.75
N LEU A 218 16.74 0.57 -3.59
CA LEU A 218 17.98 0.44 -2.84
C LEU A 218 17.81 1.22 -1.55
N ASN A 219 17.96 0.55 -0.41
CA ASN A 219 17.88 1.20 0.89
C ASN A 219 19.10 0.89 1.77
N LYS A 220 19.37 1.80 2.68
CA LYS A 220 20.38 1.70 3.73
C LYS A 220 19.76 2.10 5.05
N GLU A 221 19.84 1.19 6.00
CA GLU A 221 19.35 1.38 7.36
C GLU A 221 20.50 1.58 8.34
N TRP A 222 20.24 2.42 9.35
CA TRP A 222 21.08 2.60 10.53
C TRP A 222 20.21 2.45 11.77
N GLU A 223 20.48 1.42 12.53
CA GLU A 223 19.80 1.14 13.79
C GLU A 223 20.48 1.90 14.93
N PHE A 224 19.70 2.63 15.70
CA PHE A 224 20.07 3.28 16.94
C PHE A 224 19.24 2.68 18.09
N GLU A 225 19.56 3.03 19.32
CA GLU A 225 18.91 2.44 20.51
C GLU A 225 17.37 2.57 20.53
N TYR A 226 16.81 3.64 19.96
CA TYR A 226 15.37 3.94 20.00
C TYR A 226 14.77 4.29 18.64
N LEU A 227 15.55 4.26 17.59
CA LEU A 227 15.05 4.59 16.25
C LEU A 227 15.91 3.94 15.17
N THR A 228 15.29 3.70 14.03
CA THR A 228 15.97 3.31 12.78
C THR A 228 15.84 4.46 11.78
N LEU A 229 16.97 4.86 11.21
CA LEU A 229 17.04 5.79 10.07
C LEU A 229 17.15 4.97 8.80
N ASP A 230 16.25 5.18 7.85
CA ASP A 230 16.30 4.60 6.50
C ASP A 230 16.53 5.69 5.46
N LEU A 231 17.45 5.44 4.53
CA LEU A 231 17.62 6.23 3.30
C LEU A 231 17.44 5.33 2.10
N PHE A 232 16.59 5.74 1.16
CA PHE A 232 16.35 4.93 -0.02
C PHE A 232 16.29 5.72 -1.32
N ALA A 233 16.54 4.98 -2.40
CA ALA A 233 16.29 5.41 -3.77
C ALA A 233 15.47 4.32 -4.48
N GLN A 234 14.39 4.71 -5.14
CA GLN A 234 13.53 3.81 -5.89
C GLN A 234 13.39 4.27 -7.33
N GLY A 235 13.48 3.33 -8.26
CA GLY A 235 13.10 3.51 -9.65
C GLY A 235 11.95 2.57 -10.01
N SER A 236 10.97 3.05 -10.76
CA SER A 236 9.82 2.27 -11.19
C SER A 236 9.53 2.53 -12.67
N LEU A 237 9.37 1.45 -13.41
CA LEU A 237 8.91 1.43 -14.80
C LEU A 237 7.47 0.91 -14.84
N ASN A 238 6.57 1.65 -15.47
CA ASN A 238 5.19 1.24 -15.75
C ASN A 238 5.02 1.02 -17.26
N PRO A 239 5.25 -0.20 -17.79
CA PRO A 239 5.29 -0.44 -19.24
C PRO A 239 3.95 -0.24 -19.93
N ASP A 240 2.86 -0.68 -19.31
CA ASP A 240 1.54 -0.84 -19.93
C ASP A 240 0.43 -0.01 -19.27
N GLY A 241 0.66 0.55 -18.07
CA GLY A 241 -0.36 1.20 -17.24
C GLY A 241 -0.52 2.71 -17.44
N ILE A 242 -0.28 3.25 -18.64
CA ILE A 242 -0.19 4.69 -18.87
C ILE A 242 -1.54 5.41 -18.82
N ASN A 243 -2.64 4.71 -19.02
CA ASN A 243 -3.96 5.32 -19.20
C ASN A 243 -4.75 5.49 -17.88
N ALA A 244 -4.33 4.89 -16.79
CA ALA A 244 -5.06 4.88 -15.52
C ALA A 244 -5.07 6.22 -14.81
N GLN A 245 -4.05 7.01 -15.00
CA GLN A 245 -3.86 8.25 -14.24
C GLN A 245 -4.89 9.33 -14.55
N ASN A 246 -5.62 9.19 -15.65
CA ASN A 246 -6.70 10.12 -16.00
C ASN A 246 -8.00 9.89 -15.22
N ALA A 247 -8.18 8.74 -14.59
CA ALA A 247 -9.41 8.40 -13.87
C ALA A 247 -9.39 8.86 -12.40
N PHE A 248 -8.26 8.78 -11.72
CA PHE A 248 -8.13 9.10 -10.29
C PHE A 248 -7.79 10.56 -9.98
N ILE A 249 -7.05 11.23 -10.86
CA ILE A 249 -6.67 12.63 -10.68
C ILE A 249 -7.50 13.43 -11.65
N GLY A 250 -8.61 14.00 -11.18
CA GLY A 250 -9.41 14.93 -11.95
C GLY A 250 -8.50 15.94 -12.64
N LYS A 251 -8.63 16.07 -13.98
CA LYS A 251 -7.93 16.96 -14.90
C LYS A 251 -7.12 18.07 -14.24
N ALA A 252 -5.96 17.75 -13.71
CA ALA A 252 -4.93 18.73 -13.46
C ALA A 252 -4.28 19.03 -14.81
N GLY A 253 -4.29 20.27 -15.22
CA GLY A 253 -4.06 20.72 -16.60
C GLY A 253 -2.65 20.58 -17.16
N ASP A 254 -1.91 19.56 -16.78
CA ASP A 254 -0.62 19.23 -17.38
C ASP A 254 -0.45 17.71 -17.51
N ASP A 255 -1.09 17.15 -18.55
CA ASP A 255 -1.12 15.71 -18.87
C ASP A 255 0.26 15.06 -19.04
N LYS A 256 1.34 15.83 -19.08
CA LYS A 256 2.69 15.34 -19.39
C LYS A 256 3.42 14.73 -18.21
N LEU A 257 3.15 15.15 -16.97
CA LEU A 257 3.84 14.65 -15.77
C LEU A 257 3.32 13.28 -15.33
N TYR A 258 2.06 13.01 -15.56
CA TYR A 258 1.38 11.79 -15.10
C TYR A 258 1.49 10.61 -16.08
N ASN A 259 1.92 10.85 -17.31
CA ASN A 259 2.12 9.81 -18.34
C ASN A 259 3.54 9.27 -18.41
N GLN A 260 4.34 9.43 -17.36
CA GLN A 260 5.72 8.94 -17.36
C GLN A 260 5.75 7.44 -17.13
N LYS A 261 6.36 6.71 -18.07
CA LYS A 261 6.64 5.28 -17.91
C LYS A 261 7.71 5.00 -16.87
N LEU A 262 8.63 5.93 -16.66
CA LEU A 262 9.73 5.81 -15.72
C LEU A 262 9.55 6.85 -14.61
N ASN A 263 9.48 6.38 -13.39
CA ASN A 263 9.36 7.20 -12.20
C ASN A 263 10.53 6.92 -11.25
N ALA A 264 10.88 7.90 -10.43
CA ALA A 264 11.90 7.75 -9.41
C ALA A 264 11.51 8.48 -8.14
N ALA A 265 11.94 7.96 -7.00
CA ALA A 265 11.80 8.58 -5.69
C ALA A 265 13.09 8.45 -4.89
N LEU A 266 13.38 9.47 -4.11
CA LEU A 266 14.34 9.44 -3.01
C LEU A 266 13.56 9.62 -1.72
N GLY A 267 13.93 8.90 -0.67
CA GLY A 267 13.25 9.00 0.60
C GLY A 267 14.17 8.87 1.79
N ILE A 268 13.68 9.38 2.89
CA ILE A 268 14.26 9.26 4.23
C ILE A 268 13.15 8.83 5.19
N GLY A 269 13.39 7.78 5.95
CA GLY A 269 12.47 7.25 6.95
C GLY A 269 13.06 7.33 8.37
N LEU A 270 12.19 7.52 9.35
CA LEU A 270 12.50 7.39 10.77
C LEU A 270 11.44 6.48 11.41
N TRP A 271 11.90 5.40 12.06
CA TRP A 271 11.06 4.36 12.66
C TRP A 271 11.41 4.17 14.14
N PHE A 272 10.37 3.93 14.98
CA PHE A 272 10.46 3.82 16.44
C PHE A 272 9.87 2.51 16.94
#